data_2bd97fda0a7a606bb5b49c47e518d9a2
#
_entry.id   2bd97fda0a7a606bb5b49c47e518d9a2
#
_cell.length_a   1.000
_cell.length_b   1.000
_cell.length_c   1.000
_cell.angle_alpha   90.00
_cell.angle_beta   90.00
_cell.angle_gamma   90.00
#
_symmetry.space_group_name_H-M   'P 1'
#
loop_
_entity.id
_entity.type
_entity.pdbx_description
1 polymer ?
#
loop_
_entity_poly.entity_id
_entity_poly.type
_entity_poly.pdbx_seq_one_letter_code
_entity_poly.pdbx_strand_id
1 'polypeptide(L)'
;FHNSAHAAARFGLQDPGNIYGRLTNSTQGVFEQRVAALEGGVAGLAVASGAAAITYAFENIARAGDHIVAAKTIYGGSYNLLAHTLPTYGITATFVDPAGLSNFEKAIQPNTKAIFIETLGNPNSNIIDIEVVADIAHRHQIPLIVDNTFGTPYLIRPIEYGADIVVHSATKFIGGHGTSLGGVIVDSGKFDWVTSGKFPQLTEPDPSYHGVRFVDAAGPAAYVTRIRAILLRDTGACISPFNAFILLQGLETLSLRVERHVENALKVVNFLKDHPRVKKVNHPSLPDHPDHALYKRYFPKGGSSIFTFEIKGGQKEAHRFIDSLEIFSLLANVADVKSLVIHPASTTHSQLSAEELADQEIYPGTVRLSIGTEHIDDLLADLEEALAKI
;
A
#
# COMPACT_ATOMS: atom_id res chain seq x y z
N PHE A 1 -12.47 -29.06 -18.61
CA PHE A 1 -13.76 -29.60 -18.13
C PHE A 1 -13.88 -31.06 -18.52
N HIS A 2 -14.59 -31.88 -17.71
CA HIS A 2 -14.80 -33.31 -18.00
C HIS A 2 -15.93 -33.52 -19.02
N ASN A 3 -16.96 -32.65 -18.93
CA ASN A 3 -18.12 -32.64 -19.83
C ASN A 3 -18.83 -31.29 -19.76
N SER A 4 -19.92 -31.12 -20.54
CA SER A 4 -20.66 -29.85 -20.59
C SER A 4 -21.39 -29.51 -19.29
N ALA A 5 -21.86 -30.50 -18.53
CA ALA A 5 -22.46 -30.24 -17.21
C ALA A 5 -21.45 -29.72 -16.19
N HIS A 6 -20.24 -30.32 -16.18
CA HIS A 6 -19.13 -29.82 -15.35
C HIS A 6 -18.72 -28.39 -15.75
N ALA A 7 -18.67 -28.10 -17.06
CA ALA A 7 -18.41 -26.74 -17.53
C ALA A 7 -19.49 -25.75 -17.02
N ALA A 8 -20.75 -26.09 -17.16
CA ALA A 8 -21.88 -25.29 -16.70
C ALA A 8 -21.82 -25.03 -15.16
N ALA A 9 -21.55 -26.07 -14.38
CA ALA A 9 -21.42 -25.96 -12.93
C ALA A 9 -20.27 -24.98 -12.51
N ARG A 10 -19.15 -25.03 -13.23
CA ARG A 10 -18.03 -24.09 -13.02
C ARG A 10 -18.42 -22.64 -13.31
N PHE A 11 -19.05 -22.40 -14.45
CA PHE A 11 -19.51 -21.05 -14.83
C PHE A 11 -20.62 -20.54 -13.90
N GLY A 12 -21.46 -21.43 -13.37
CA GLY A 12 -22.49 -21.11 -12.39
C GLY A 12 -22.03 -20.99 -10.94
N LEU A 13 -20.71 -21.02 -10.66
CA LEU A 13 -20.12 -21.00 -9.31
C LEU A 13 -20.57 -22.16 -8.40
N GLN A 14 -21.06 -23.26 -8.97
CA GLN A 14 -21.51 -24.45 -8.23
C GLN A 14 -20.35 -25.44 -7.99
N ASP A 15 -19.31 -25.36 -8.80
CA ASP A 15 -18.10 -26.17 -8.68
C ASP A 15 -16.87 -25.26 -8.75
N PRO A 16 -16.05 -25.23 -7.69
CA PRO A 16 -14.87 -24.35 -7.63
C PRO A 16 -13.76 -24.84 -8.56
N GLY A 17 -13.00 -23.90 -9.14
CA GLY A 17 -11.80 -24.23 -9.92
C GLY A 17 -11.54 -23.28 -11.09
N ASN A 18 -10.51 -23.63 -11.88
CA ASN A 18 -10.08 -22.79 -12.98
C ASN A 18 -11.07 -22.86 -14.15
N ILE A 19 -11.44 -21.67 -14.65
CA ILE A 19 -12.34 -21.49 -15.79
C ILE A 19 -11.57 -20.89 -16.97
N TYR A 20 -10.96 -19.73 -16.74
CA TYR A 20 -10.27 -18.93 -17.74
C TYR A 20 -9.12 -18.16 -17.08
N GLY A 21 -7.94 -18.11 -17.70
CA GLY A 21 -6.70 -17.61 -17.09
C GLY A 21 -6.75 -16.17 -16.59
N ARG A 22 -7.66 -15.32 -17.09
CA ARG A 22 -7.87 -13.98 -16.55
C ARG A 22 -8.53 -14.00 -15.16
N LEU A 23 -9.43 -14.95 -14.92
CA LEU A 23 -10.21 -15.06 -13.68
C LEU A 23 -9.52 -15.93 -12.65
N THR A 24 -9.02 -17.10 -13.08
CA THR A 24 -8.46 -18.11 -12.20
C THR A 24 -7.31 -18.85 -12.90
N ASN A 25 -6.20 -18.97 -12.17
CA ASN A 25 -5.01 -19.70 -12.60
C ASN A 25 -4.32 -20.27 -11.35
N SER A 26 -3.81 -21.49 -11.42
CA SER A 26 -3.22 -22.15 -10.24
C SER A 26 -2.02 -21.43 -9.67
N THR A 27 -1.14 -20.86 -10.50
CA THR A 27 0.03 -20.08 -10.03
C THR A 27 -0.40 -18.79 -9.34
N GLN A 28 -1.36 -18.07 -9.92
CA GLN A 28 -1.97 -16.89 -9.30
C GLN A 28 -2.64 -17.27 -7.97
N GLY A 29 -3.40 -18.37 -7.94
CA GLY A 29 -4.09 -18.85 -6.74
C GLY A 29 -3.14 -19.19 -5.59
N VAL A 30 -1.97 -19.78 -5.87
CA VAL A 30 -0.94 -20.03 -4.83
C VAL A 30 -0.40 -18.71 -4.29
N PHE A 31 -0.14 -17.73 -5.14
CA PHE A 31 0.31 -16.41 -4.71
C PHE A 31 -0.73 -15.72 -3.83
N GLU A 32 -2.00 -15.71 -4.26
CA GLU A 32 -3.13 -15.16 -3.51
C GLU A 32 -3.28 -15.78 -2.12
N GLN A 33 -3.26 -17.11 -2.04
CA GLN A 33 -3.39 -17.84 -0.79
C GLN A 33 -2.23 -17.59 0.17
N ARG A 34 -0.99 -17.52 -0.34
CA ARG A 34 0.18 -17.24 0.49
C ARG A 34 0.14 -15.83 1.09
N VAL A 35 -0.18 -14.81 0.28
CA VAL A 35 -0.28 -13.43 0.79
C VAL A 35 -1.42 -13.31 1.79
N ALA A 36 -2.59 -13.89 1.49
CA ALA A 36 -3.72 -13.91 2.42
C ALA A 36 -3.34 -14.57 3.77
N ALA A 37 -2.67 -15.71 3.74
CA ALA A 37 -2.21 -16.39 4.96
C ALA A 37 -1.18 -15.58 5.75
N LEU A 38 -0.25 -14.89 5.07
CA LEU A 38 0.75 -14.03 5.71
C LEU A 38 0.11 -12.82 6.40
N GLU A 39 -0.90 -12.21 5.79
CA GLU A 39 -1.67 -11.09 6.38
C GLU A 39 -2.68 -11.54 7.46
N GLY A 40 -3.00 -12.83 7.52
CA GLY A 40 -4.05 -13.34 8.40
C GLY A 40 -5.47 -13.13 7.87
N GLY A 41 -5.61 -12.96 6.55
CA GLY A 41 -6.89 -12.84 5.86
C GLY A 41 -7.48 -14.19 5.45
N VAL A 42 -8.76 -14.19 5.07
CA VAL A 42 -9.49 -15.38 4.63
C VAL A 42 -9.34 -15.66 3.13
N ALA A 43 -9.08 -14.61 2.33
CA ALA A 43 -8.93 -14.71 0.88
C ALA A 43 -8.09 -13.57 0.32
N GLY A 44 -7.44 -13.83 -0.81
CA GLY A 44 -6.66 -12.85 -1.56
C GLY A 44 -7.02 -12.84 -3.05
N LEU A 45 -6.77 -11.72 -3.71
CA LEU A 45 -6.92 -11.56 -5.15
C LEU A 45 -5.69 -10.84 -5.71
N ALA A 46 -4.98 -11.48 -6.61
CA ALA A 46 -3.87 -10.90 -7.33
C ALA A 46 -4.36 -10.16 -8.59
N VAL A 47 -3.80 -8.98 -8.82
CA VAL A 47 -4.12 -8.09 -9.95
C VAL A 47 -2.84 -7.54 -10.58
N ALA A 48 -2.98 -6.87 -11.72
CA ALA A 48 -1.86 -6.44 -12.56
C ALA A 48 -0.88 -5.45 -11.90
N SER A 49 -1.32 -4.69 -10.89
CA SER A 49 -0.50 -3.68 -10.21
C SER A 49 -1.10 -3.26 -8.87
N GLY A 50 -0.31 -2.58 -8.02
CA GLY A 50 -0.84 -1.95 -6.80
C GLY A 50 -1.92 -0.92 -7.08
N ALA A 51 -1.79 -0.14 -8.16
CA ALA A 51 -2.83 0.80 -8.58
C ALA A 51 -4.14 0.09 -8.90
N ALA A 52 -4.10 -1.04 -9.62
CA ALA A 52 -5.29 -1.86 -9.89
C ALA A 52 -5.90 -2.42 -8.60
N ALA A 53 -5.07 -2.82 -7.63
CA ALA A 53 -5.57 -3.29 -6.33
C ALA A 53 -6.34 -2.20 -5.58
N ILE A 54 -5.80 -0.99 -5.52
CA ILE A 54 -6.44 0.16 -4.86
C ILE A 54 -7.73 0.56 -5.60
N THR A 55 -7.68 0.65 -6.93
CA THR A 55 -8.85 0.98 -7.75
C THR A 55 -9.98 -0.01 -7.53
N TYR A 56 -9.69 -1.31 -7.62
CA TYR A 56 -10.70 -2.35 -7.40
C TYR A 56 -11.21 -2.39 -5.95
N ALA A 57 -10.34 -2.06 -4.97
CA ALA A 57 -10.79 -1.97 -3.58
C ALA A 57 -11.87 -0.90 -3.40
N PHE A 58 -11.76 0.24 -4.08
CA PHE A 58 -12.78 1.27 -4.01
C PHE A 58 -14.00 0.96 -4.88
N GLU A 59 -13.81 0.62 -6.16
CA GLU A 59 -14.91 0.37 -7.10
C GLU A 59 -15.77 -0.83 -6.68
N ASN A 60 -15.24 -1.72 -5.86
CA ASN A 60 -16.01 -2.85 -5.33
C ASN A 60 -17.12 -2.42 -4.36
N ILE A 61 -16.94 -1.29 -3.67
CA ILE A 61 -17.85 -0.83 -2.62
C ILE A 61 -18.39 0.59 -2.82
N ALA A 62 -17.82 1.34 -3.75
CA ALA A 62 -18.27 2.70 -4.07
C ALA A 62 -18.71 2.81 -5.54
N ARG A 63 -19.68 3.65 -5.82
CA ARG A 63 -20.22 3.99 -7.14
C ARG A 63 -20.52 5.48 -7.22
N ALA A 64 -21.01 5.96 -8.35
CA ALA A 64 -21.39 7.36 -8.53
C ALA A 64 -22.32 7.83 -7.39
N GLY A 65 -21.95 8.94 -6.77
CA GLY A 65 -22.61 9.52 -5.60
C GLY A 65 -22.02 9.09 -4.26
N ASP A 66 -21.08 8.16 -4.23
CA ASP A 66 -20.44 7.71 -2.98
C ASP A 66 -19.16 8.52 -2.67
N HIS A 67 -18.69 8.35 -1.44
CA HIS A 67 -17.60 9.12 -0.86
C HIS A 67 -16.59 8.22 -0.13
N ILE A 68 -15.31 8.60 -0.15
CA ILE A 68 -14.20 7.94 0.54
C ILE A 68 -13.51 8.97 1.44
N VAL A 69 -13.14 8.58 2.66
CA VAL A 69 -12.23 9.37 3.52
C VAL A 69 -10.83 8.79 3.40
N ALA A 70 -9.82 9.61 3.15
CA ALA A 70 -8.44 9.15 3.02
C ALA A 70 -7.48 10.03 3.83
N ALA A 71 -6.39 9.45 4.35
CA ALA A 71 -5.30 10.25 4.89
C ALA A 71 -4.63 11.06 3.76
N LYS A 72 -4.19 12.29 4.06
CA LYS A 72 -3.45 13.12 3.06
C LYS A 72 -2.05 12.58 2.78
N THR A 73 -1.50 11.74 3.66
CA THR A 73 -0.14 11.21 3.61
C THR A 73 -0.02 9.88 2.86
N ILE A 74 -0.92 9.60 1.94
CA ILE A 74 -0.91 8.39 1.10
C ILE A 74 -0.03 8.58 -0.14
N TYR A 75 0.29 7.47 -0.79
CA TYR A 75 1.02 7.45 -2.06
C TYR A 75 0.40 8.39 -3.10
N GLY A 76 1.24 9.18 -3.79
CA GLY A 76 0.78 10.18 -4.75
C GLY A 76 -0.10 9.63 -5.88
N GLY A 77 0.10 8.37 -6.30
CA GLY A 77 -0.79 7.73 -7.27
C GLY A 77 -2.18 7.45 -6.70
N SER A 78 -2.28 7.04 -5.44
CA SER A 78 -3.56 6.86 -4.73
C SER A 78 -4.26 8.20 -4.48
N TYR A 79 -3.48 9.23 -4.16
CA TYR A 79 -3.99 10.59 -4.05
C TYR A 79 -4.60 11.05 -5.38
N ASN A 80 -3.86 10.94 -6.48
CA ASN A 80 -4.36 11.33 -7.81
C ASN A 80 -5.59 10.53 -8.25
N LEU A 81 -5.64 9.24 -7.94
CA LEU A 81 -6.81 8.39 -8.20
C LEU A 81 -8.06 8.97 -7.49
N LEU A 82 -7.94 9.26 -6.19
CA LEU A 82 -9.04 9.76 -5.36
C LEU A 82 -9.39 11.22 -5.65
N ALA A 83 -8.39 12.08 -5.92
CA ALA A 83 -8.60 13.52 -6.13
C ALA A 83 -9.09 13.88 -7.54
N HIS A 84 -8.69 13.11 -8.55
CA HIS A 84 -8.89 13.49 -9.94
C HIS A 84 -9.59 12.42 -10.78
N THR A 85 -9.22 11.15 -10.67
CA THR A 85 -9.75 10.09 -11.54
C THR A 85 -11.14 9.64 -11.11
N LEU A 86 -11.31 9.22 -9.86
CA LEU A 86 -12.60 8.71 -9.35
C LEU A 86 -13.72 9.77 -9.36
N PRO A 87 -13.47 11.09 -9.16
CA PRO A 87 -14.49 12.10 -9.34
C PRO A 87 -15.09 12.16 -10.74
N THR A 88 -14.35 11.77 -11.79
CA THR A 88 -14.89 11.67 -13.16
C THR A 88 -15.93 10.56 -13.31
N TYR A 89 -15.89 9.57 -12.40
CA TYR A 89 -16.88 8.50 -12.28
C TYR A 89 -17.93 8.77 -11.18
N GLY A 90 -17.91 9.98 -10.59
CA GLY A 90 -18.85 10.40 -9.56
C GLY A 90 -18.55 9.91 -8.15
N ILE A 91 -17.38 9.36 -7.88
CA ILE A 91 -16.92 8.98 -6.54
C ILE A 91 -16.03 10.10 -6.01
N THR A 92 -16.41 10.69 -4.87
CA THR A 92 -15.68 11.80 -4.25
C THR A 92 -14.80 11.35 -3.09
N ALA A 93 -13.82 12.16 -2.70
CA ALA A 93 -12.99 11.87 -1.54
C ALA A 93 -12.73 13.13 -0.70
N THR A 94 -12.56 12.94 0.62
CA THR A 94 -12.04 13.95 1.54
C THR A 94 -10.72 13.47 2.11
N PHE A 95 -9.66 14.28 1.94
CA PHE A 95 -8.36 14.03 2.53
C PHE A 95 -8.26 14.69 3.91
N VAL A 96 -7.76 13.95 4.88
CA VAL A 96 -7.63 14.41 6.27
C VAL A 96 -6.20 14.35 6.76
N ASP A 97 -5.86 15.28 7.63
CA ASP A 97 -4.59 15.23 8.35
C ASP A 97 -4.63 14.13 9.41
N PRO A 98 -3.81 13.08 9.29
CA PRO A 98 -3.82 11.97 10.23
C PRO A 98 -3.23 12.32 11.61
N ALA A 99 -2.53 13.44 11.76
CA ALA A 99 -2.05 13.91 13.07
C ALA A 99 -3.22 14.20 14.04
N GLY A 100 -4.40 14.52 13.50
CA GLY A 100 -5.63 14.64 14.27
C GLY A 100 -6.58 13.49 13.98
N LEU A 101 -6.54 12.40 14.75
CA LEU A 101 -7.37 11.21 14.50
C LEU A 101 -8.89 11.51 14.41
N SER A 102 -9.39 12.51 15.17
CA SER A 102 -10.78 12.96 15.07
C SER A 102 -11.15 13.56 13.70
N ASN A 103 -10.17 13.92 12.87
CA ASN A 103 -10.42 14.44 11.53
C ASN A 103 -11.05 13.38 10.63
N PHE A 104 -10.71 12.09 10.82
CA PHE A 104 -11.36 11.01 10.09
C PHE A 104 -12.86 10.98 10.36
N GLU A 105 -13.27 11.04 11.63
CA GLU A 105 -14.68 11.00 11.99
C GLU A 105 -15.46 12.22 11.48
N LYS A 106 -14.87 13.42 11.56
CA LYS A 106 -15.48 14.66 11.06
C LYS A 106 -15.67 14.68 9.55
N ALA A 107 -14.85 13.94 8.81
CA ALA A 107 -14.92 13.86 7.35
C ALA A 107 -15.96 12.85 6.84
N ILE A 108 -16.48 11.98 7.73
CA ILE A 108 -17.46 10.97 7.33
C ILE A 108 -18.79 11.64 7.00
N GLN A 109 -19.33 11.28 5.83
CA GLN A 109 -20.62 11.71 5.30
C GLN A 109 -21.60 10.53 5.25
N PRO A 110 -22.91 10.75 5.07
CA PRO A 110 -23.89 9.65 4.98
C PRO A 110 -23.59 8.65 3.85
N ASN A 111 -22.99 9.11 2.76
CA ASN A 111 -22.59 8.32 1.60
C ASN A 111 -21.13 7.83 1.63
N THR A 112 -20.42 7.99 2.75
CA THR A 112 -19.05 7.45 2.90
C THR A 112 -19.10 5.93 2.93
N LYS A 113 -18.18 5.31 2.14
CA LYS A 113 -18.09 3.85 1.96
C LYS A 113 -16.85 3.22 2.59
N ALA A 114 -15.78 3.97 2.80
CA ALA A 114 -14.56 3.46 3.43
C ALA A 114 -13.71 4.60 4.00
N ILE A 115 -12.82 4.22 4.92
CA ILE A 115 -11.63 5.00 5.25
C ILE A 115 -10.42 4.29 4.64
N PHE A 116 -9.48 5.07 4.07
CA PHE A 116 -8.24 4.56 3.47
C PHE A 116 -7.01 5.20 4.10
N ILE A 117 -6.07 4.36 4.54
CA ILE A 117 -4.78 4.78 5.12
C ILE A 117 -3.64 3.88 4.64
N GLU A 118 -2.41 4.28 4.89
CA GLU A 118 -1.20 3.46 4.72
C GLU A 118 -0.56 3.16 6.08
N THR A 119 0.08 2.00 6.21
CA THR A 119 0.80 1.62 7.44
C THR A 119 2.02 2.48 7.69
N LEU A 120 2.69 2.87 6.62
CA LEU A 120 3.83 3.79 6.59
C LEU A 120 3.65 4.73 5.39
N GLY A 121 3.51 6.00 5.66
CA GLY A 121 3.27 7.01 4.63
C GLY A 121 4.47 7.25 3.72
N ASN A 122 4.21 7.73 2.52
CA ASN A 122 5.20 8.06 1.51
C ASN A 122 5.17 9.57 1.19
N PRO A 123 6.25 10.33 1.35
CA PRO A 123 7.64 9.86 1.51
C PRO A 123 8.16 9.79 2.96
N ASN A 124 7.42 10.29 3.94
CA ASN A 124 7.94 10.64 5.25
C ASN A 124 7.81 9.54 6.32
N SER A 125 7.28 8.36 5.96
CA SER A 125 7.14 7.23 6.89
C SER A 125 6.33 7.53 8.16
N ASN A 126 5.42 8.49 8.10
CA ASN A 126 4.49 8.76 9.19
C ASN A 126 3.61 7.52 9.48
N ILE A 127 3.23 7.36 10.73
CA ILE A 127 2.44 6.21 11.22
C ILE A 127 1.10 6.71 11.74
N ILE A 128 0.04 6.02 11.31
CA ILE A 128 -1.33 6.30 11.77
C ILE A 128 -1.75 5.23 12.77
N ASP A 129 -2.46 5.61 13.83
CA ASP A 129 -3.02 4.65 14.78
C ASP A 129 -4.16 3.87 14.13
N ILE A 130 -3.82 2.66 13.63
CA ILE A 130 -4.73 1.81 12.86
C ILE A 130 -5.95 1.41 13.69
N GLU A 131 -5.77 1.06 14.97
CA GLU A 131 -6.88 0.63 15.85
C GLU A 131 -7.89 1.75 16.06
N VAL A 132 -7.42 2.97 16.30
CA VAL A 132 -8.31 4.12 16.50
C VAL A 132 -9.09 4.42 15.22
N VAL A 133 -8.44 4.37 14.05
CA VAL A 133 -9.10 4.62 12.76
C VAL A 133 -10.08 3.48 12.42
N ALA A 134 -9.75 2.23 12.75
CA ALA A 134 -10.63 1.09 12.59
C ALA A 134 -11.90 1.23 13.46
N ASP A 135 -11.74 1.63 14.72
CA ASP A 135 -12.88 1.88 15.62
C ASP A 135 -13.78 2.99 15.09
N ILE A 136 -13.20 4.06 14.53
CA ILE A 136 -13.98 5.12 13.87
C ILE A 136 -14.76 4.55 12.70
N ALA A 137 -14.12 3.83 11.79
CA ALA A 137 -14.76 3.24 10.62
C ALA A 137 -15.90 2.31 11.01
N HIS A 138 -15.68 1.41 11.98
CA HIS A 138 -16.67 0.42 12.41
C HIS A 138 -17.85 1.03 13.13
N ARG A 139 -17.67 2.07 13.95
CA ARG A 139 -18.81 2.83 14.55
C ARG A 139 -19.73 3.42 13.48
N HIS A 140 -19.17 3.77 12.32
CA HIS A 140 -19.92 4.28 11.19
C HIS A 140 -20.32 3.20 10.18
N GLN A 141 -20.13 1.91 10.51
CA GLN A 141 -20.48 0.77 9.67
C GLN A 141 -19.87 0.84 8.26
N ILE A 142 -18.61 1.27 8.17
CA ILE A 142 -17.80 1.27 6.95
C ILE A 142 -16.48 0.54 7.19
N PRO A 143 -15.89 -0.11 6.18
CA PRO A 143 -14.63 -0.81 6.33
C PRO A 143 -13.45 0.17 6.37
N LEU A 144 -12.38 -0.27 7.06
CA LEU A 144 -11.05 0.30 6.96
C LEU A 144 -10.24 -0.47 5.91
N ILE A 145 -9.76 0.25 4.89
CA ILE A 145 -8.84 -0.26 3.87
C ILE A 145 -7.44 0.26 4.17
N VAL A 146 -6.46 -0.63 4.26
CA VAL A 146 -5.07 -0.27 4.60
C VAL A 146 -4.13 -0.73 3.50
N ASP A 147 -3.34 0.19 2.96
CA ASP A 147 -2.20 -0.17 2.11
C ASP A 147 -1.01 -0.54 2.99
N ASN A 148 -0.64 -1.83 2.94
CA ASN A 148 0.47 -2.39 3.71
C ASN A 148 1.73 -2.63 2.86
N THR A 149 1.86 -1.90 1.76
CA THR A 149 3.00 -2.05 0.83
C THR A 149 4.34 -1.86 1.53
N PHE A 150 4.48 -0.85 2.40
CA PHE A 150 5.74 -0.56 3.10
C PHE A 150 5.90 -1.34 4.39
N GLY A 151 4.79 -1.64 5.08
CA GLY A 151 4.83 -2.47 6.29
C GLY A 151 5.16 -3.92 6.00
N THR A 152 4.65 -4.46 4.92
CA THR A 152 4.68 -5.89 4.57
C THR A 152 4.06 -6.78 5.65
N PRO A 153 3.59 -7.99 5.33
CA PRO A 153 3.07 -8.90 6.34
C PRO A 153 4.14 -9.42 7.32
N TYR A 154 5.41 -9.11 7.07
CA TYR A 154 6.50 -9.46 7.97
C TYR A 154 6.64 -8.49 9.15
N LEU A 155 6.53 -7.19 8.92
CA LEU A 155 6.69 -6.18 9.97
C LEU A 155 5.40 -5.91 10.71
N ILE A 156 4.26 -5.86 9.99
CA ILE A 156 2.95 -5.58 10.56
C ILE A 156 1.84 -6.29 9.76
N ARG A 157 0.81 -6.74 10.45
CA ARG A 157 -0.42 -7.27 9.87
C ARG A 157 -1.60 -6.41 10.28
N PRO A 158 -2.04 -5.45 9.44
CA PRO A 158 -3.10 -4.49 9.80
C PRO A 158 -4.42 -5.15 10.21
N ILE A 159 -4.71 -6.36 9.73
CA ILE A 159 -5.90 -7.15 10.11
C ILE A 159 -5.93 -7.46 11.63
N GLU A 160 -4.76 -7.56 12.27
CA GLU A 160 -4.67 -7.75 13.72
C GLU A 160 -5.06 -6.51 14.51
N TYR A 161 -5.05 -5.34 13.84
CA TYR A 161 -5.37 -4.03 14.40
C TYR A 161 -6.69 -3.46 13.86
N GLY A 162 -7.54 -4.28 13.26
CA GLY A 162 -8.89 -3.91 12.85
C GLY A 162 -9.06 -3.51 11.38
N ALA A 163 -8.03 -3.61 10.55
CA ALA A 163 -8.21 -3.44 9.10
C ALA A 163 -9.10 -4.54 8.52
N ASP A 164 -10.05 -4.15 7.67
CA ASP A 164 -10.96 -5.07 7.01
C ASP A 164 -10.41 -5.56 5.68
N ILE A 165 -9.80 -4.66 4.95
CA ILE A 165 -9.19 -4.93 3.64
C ILE A 165 -7.76 -4.43 3.67
N VAL A 166 -6.83 -5.26 3.21
CA VAL A 166 -5.41 -4.90 3.05
C VAL A 166 -5.05 -4.95 1.57
N VAL A 167 -4.35 -3.93 1.09
CA VAL A 167 -3.85 -3.88 -0.29
C VAL A 167 -2.32 -3.81 -0.29
N HIS A 168 -1.72 -4.35 -1.35
CA HIS A 168 -0.29 -4.27 -1.59
C HIS A 168 0.01 -3.93 -3.04
N SER A 169 0.98 -3.06 -3.25
CA SER A 169 1.79 -3.11 -4.46
C SER A 169 2.83 -4.21 -4.31
N ALA A 170 2.53 -5.40 -4.83
CA ALA A 170 3.45 -6.54 -4.76
C ALA A 170 4.75 -6.30 -5.55
N THR A 171 4.74 -5.31 -6.45
CA THR A 171 5.90 -4.77 -7.17
C THR A 171 7.04 -4.36 -6.24
N LYS A 172 6.72 -3.90 -5.01
CA LYS A 172 7.65 -3.32 -4.05
C LYS A 172 8.36 -4.42 -3.24
N PHE A 173 8.29 -4.42 -1.93
CA PHE A 173 8.99 -5.41 -1.09
C PHE A 173 8.67 -6.87 -1.40
N ILE A 174 7.43 -7.20 -1.80
CA ILE A 174 7.06 -8.59 -2.12
C ILE A 174 7.93 -9.10 -3.26
N GLY A 175 7.99 -8.40 -4.39
CA GLY A 175 8.88 -8.72 -5.50
C GLY A 175 10.34 -8.43 -5.20
N GLY A 176 10.61 -7.27 -4.63
CA GLY A 176 11.90 -6.83 -4.12
C GLY A 176 12.94 -6.41 -5.15
N HIS A 177 12.67 -6.52 -6.45
CA HIS A 177 13.67 -6.31 -7.50
C HIS A 177 13.23 -5.34 -8.62
N GLY A 178 12.01 -4.80 -8.55
CA GLY A 178 11.48 -3.91 -9.58
C GLY A 178 11.27 -4.56 -10.96
N THR A 179 11.38 -5.89 -11.06
CA THR A 179 11.35 -6.64 -12.33
C THR A 179 9.96 -7.11 -12.74
N SER A 180 8.99 -7.09 -11.81
CA SER A 180 7.62 -7.55 -12.06
C SER A 180 6.61 -6.66 -11.38
N LEU A 181 5.56 -6.30 -12.11
CA LEU A 181 4.41 -5.59 -11.56
C LEU A 181 3.38 -6.58 -11.02
N GLY A 182 2.76 -6.20 -9.91
CA GLY A 182 1.63 -6.91 -9.34
C GLY A 182 0.99 -6.14 -8.19
N GLY A 183 -0.26 -6.45 -7.92
CA GLY A 183 -1.00 -5.98 -6.76
C GLY A 183 -1.72 -7.14 -6.09
N VAL A 184 -2.07 -6.98 -4.83
CA VAL A 184 -2.86 -7.96 -4.08
C VAL A 184 -3.86 -7.22 -3.21
N ILE A 185 -5.07 -7.76 -3.15
CA ILE A 185 -6.13 -7.37 -2.24
C ILE A 185 -6.36 -8.54 -1.31
N VAL A 186 -6.33 -8.31 0.00
CA VAL A 186 -6.60 -9.32 1.03
C VAL A 186 -7.84 -8.92 1.82
N ASP A 187 -8.77 -9.86 1.92
CA ASP A 187 -10.00 -9.71 2.71
C ASP A 187 -9.80 -10.35 4.09
N SER A 188 -10.04 -9.59 5.14
CA SER A 188 -10.01 -10.12 6.52
C SER A 188 -11.12 -11.13 6.80
N GLY A 189 -12.25 -11.02 6.07
CA GLY A 189 -13.47 -11.77 6.31
C GLY A 189 -14.23 -11.35 7.57
N LYS A 190 -13.84 -10.24 8.21
CA LYS A 190 -14.38 -9.81 9.51
C LYS A 190 -15.47 -8.74 9.40
N PHE A 191 -15.51 -7.98 8.30
CA PHE A 191 -16.50 -6.92 8.13
C PHE A 191 -17.89 -7.48 7.85
N ASP A 192 -18.87 -7.05 8.63
CA ASP A 192 -20.27 -7.46 8.45
C ASP A 192 -20.97 -6.60 7.39
N TRP A 193 -20.89 -7.05 6.15
CA TRP A 193 -21.49 -6.39 4.99
C TRP A 193 -23.03 -6.31 5.09
N VAL A 194 -23.65 -7.30 5.72
CA VAL A 194 -25.13 -7.39 5.83
C VAL A 194 -25.64 -6.39 6.87
N THR A 195 -25.10 -6.42 8.08
CA THR A 195 -25.52 -5.51 9.16
C THR A 195 -25.23 -4.04 8.84
N SER A 196 -24.16 -3.78 8.10
CA SER A 196 -23.83 -2.42 7.63
C SER A 196 -24.96 -1.81 6.79
N GLY A 197 -25.62 -2.58 5.92
CA GLY A 197 -26.67 -2.10 5.03
C GLY A 197 -26.24 -1.11 3.95
N LYS A 198 -24.95 -0.79 3.86
CA LYS A 198 -24.41 0.25 2.95
C LYS A 198 -23.90 -0.31 1.61
N PHE A 199 -23.85 -1.63 1.46
CA PHE A 199 -23.19 -2.31 0.34
C PHE A 199 -24.10 -3.26 -0.43
N PRO A 200 -25.16 -2.74 -1.11
CA PRO A 200 -26.13 -3.56 -1.83
C PRO A 200 -25.49 -4.44 -2.91
N GLN A 201 -24.38 -4.02 -3.52
CA GLN A 201 -23.64 -4.79 -4.52
C GLN A 201 -23.04 -6.10 -3.99
N LEU A 202 -22.93 -6.27 -2.68
CA LEU A 202 -22.49 -7.52 -2.02
C LEU A 202 -23.68 -8.30 -1.44
N THR A 203 -24.71 -7.59 -0.99
CA THR A 203 -25.80 -8.13 -0.17
C THR A 203 -27.13 -8.35 -0.94
N GLU A 204 -27.30 -7.75 -2.11
CA GLU A 204 -28.45 -7.92 -2.97
C GLU A 204 -28.16 -8.86 -4.14
N PRO A 205 -29.22 -9.44 -4.79
CA PRO A 205 -29.06 -10.27 -5.96
C PRO A 205 -28.39 -9.54 -7.15
N ASP A 206 -27.27 -10.08 -7.64
CA ASP A 206 -26.56 -9.51 -8.78
C ASP A 206 -27.15 -10.00 -10.11
N PRO A 207 -27.65 -9.10 -10.98
CA PRO A 207 -28.29 -9.48 -12.23
C PRO A 207 -27.30 -10.07 -13.25
N SER A 208 -26.02 -9.74 -13.18
CA SER A 208 -24.98 -10.28 -14.08
C SER A 208 -24.53 -11.69 -13.69
N TYR A 209 -24.91 -12.15 -12.49
CA TYR A 209 -24.61 -13.47 -11.94
C TYR A 209 -25.86 -14.23 -11.53
N HIS A 210 -26.90 -14.22 -12.37
CA HIS A 210 -28.15 -15.00 -12.18
C HIS A 210 -28.82 -14.75 -10.82
N GLY A 211 -28.69 -13.55 -10.24
CA GLY A 211 -29.31 -13.23 -8.95
C GLY A 211 -28.55 -13.75 -7.73
N VAL A 212 -27.27 -14.10 -7.88
CA VAL A 212 -26.41 -14.51 -6.75
C VAL A 212 -26.17 -13.31 -5.82
N ARG A 213 -26.30 -13.53 -4.52
CA ARG A 213 -25.83 -12.62 -3.48
C ARG A 213 -24.42 -13.06 -3.05
N PHE A 214 -23.43 -12.19 -3.17
CA PHE A 214 -22.03 -12.56 -2.91
C PHE A 214 -21.79 -12.96 -1.46
N VAL A 215 -22.46 -12.32 -0.51
CA VAL A 215 -22.37 -12.69 0.92
C VAL A 215 -22.87 -14.10 1.20
N ASP A 216 -23.87 -14.60 0.44
CA ASP A 216 -24.39 -15.96 0.59
C ASP A 216 -23.51 -16.98 -0.15
N ALA A 217 -22.99 -16.61 -1.32
CA ALA A 217 -22.22 -17.51 -2.18
C ALA A 217 -20.79 -17.73 -1.68
N ALA A 218 -20.17 -16.71 -1.07
CA ALA A 218 -18.77 -16.75 -0.70
C ALA A 218 -18.52 -16.48 0.80
N GLY A 219 -19.56 -16.19 1.59
CA GLY A 219 -19.45 -15.93 3.02
C GLY A 219 -18.38 -14.88 3.35
N PRO A 220 -17.40 -15.19 4.20
CA PRO A 220 -16.36 -14.24 4.59
C PRO A 220 -15.49 -13.72 3.45
N ALA A 221 -15.42 -14.44 2.32
CA ALA A 221 -14.65 -14.05 1.13
C ALA A 221 -15.48 -13.28 0.09
N ALA A 222 -16.66 -12.77 0.46
CA ALA A 222 -17.59 -12.10 -0.45
C ALA A 222 -16.94 -10.92 -1.19
N TYR A 223 -16.12 -10.15 -0.50
CA TYR A 223 -15.50 -8.96 -1.04
C TYR A 223 -14.55 -9.28 -2.22
N VAL A 224 -13.58 -10.14 -2.03
CA VAL A 224 -12.64 -10.51 -3.11
C VAL A 224 -13.31 -11.37 -4.18
N THR A 225 -14.30 -12.17 -3.82
CA THR A 225 -15.06 -12.98 -4.79
C THR A 225 -15.81 -12.08 -5.76
N ARG A 226 -16.46 -11.02 -5.27
CA ARG A 226 -17.12 -10.06 -6.15
C ARG A 226 -16.13 -9.34 -7.07
N ILE A 227 -14.98 -8.90 -6.55
CA ILE A 227 -13.95 -8.27 -7.41
C ILE A 227 -13.56 -9.21 -8.54
N ARG A 228 -13.29 -10.48 -8.23
CA ARG A 228 -12.93 -11.49 -9.25
C ARG A 228 -14.06 -11.71 -10.27
N ALA A 229 -15.29 -11.88 -9.79
CA ALA A 229 -16.43 -12.23 -10.61
C ALA A 229 -16.94 -11.09 -11.48
N ILE A 230 -16.78 -9.83 -11.03
CA ILE A 230 -17.29 -8.63 -11.71
C ILE A 230 -16.14 -7.79 -12.27
N LEU A 231 -15.38 -7.12 -11.39
CA LEU A 231 -14.41 -6.11 -11.83
C LEU A 231 -13.27 -6.74 -12.64
N LEU A 232 -12.64 -7.79 -12.13
CA LEU A 232 -11.55 -8.46 -12.84
C LEU A 232 -12.03 -9.09 -14.15
N ARG A 233 -13.23 -9.70 -14.14
CA ARG A 233 -13.82 -10.28 -15.35
C ARG A 233 -14.04 -9.23 -16.44
N ASP A 234 -14.60 -8.07 -16.07
CA ASP A 234 -15.13 -7.10 -17.01
C ASP A 234 -14.10 -6.05 -17.44
N THR A 235 -13.20 -5.63 -16.53
CA THR A 235 -12.20 -4.59 -16.80
C THR A 235 -10.77 -5.12 -17.00
N GLY A 236 -10.50 -6.38 -16.59
CA GLY A 236 -9.38 -7.17 -17.09
C GLY A 236 -8.00 -6.89 -16.50
N ALA A 237 -7.87 -6.20 -15.36
CA ALA A 237 -6.57 -5.93 -14.74
C ALA A 237 -5.95 -7.20 -14.07
N CYS A 238 -5.89 -8.30 -14.79
CA CYS A 238 -5.35 -9.57 -14.31
C CYS A 238 -3.82 -9.59 -14.28
N ILE A 239 -3.27 -10.26 -13.26
CA ILE A 239 -1.84 -10.51 -13.20
C ILE A 239 -1.45 -11.62 -14.19
N SER A 240 -0.25 -11.48 -14.79
CA SER A 240 0.35 -12.58 -15.55
C SER A 240 0.74 -13.74 -14.61
N PRO A 241 0.50 -15.01 -14.97
CA PRO A 241 1.00 -16.16 -14.20
C PRO A 241 2.53 -16.14 -14.03
N PHE A 242 3.27 -15.62 -15.00
CA PHE A 242 4.72 -15.46 -14.89
C PHE A 242 5.08 -14.40 -13.83
N ASN A 243 4.40 -13.26 -13.79
CA ASN A 243 4.62 -12.28 -12.73
C ASN A 243 4.26 -12.86 -11.35
N ALA A 244 3.15 -13.58 -11.24
CA ALA A 244 2.77 -14.25 -10.01
C ALA A 244 3.84 -15.25 -9.53
N PHE A 245 4.47 -15.99 -10.46
CA PHE A 245 5.60 -16.87 -10.16
C PHE A 245 6.82 -16.12 -9.62
N ILE A 246 7.21 -15.01 -10.25
CA ILE A 246 8.32 -14.17 -9.78
C ILE A 246 8.01 -13.60 -8.39
N LEU A 247 6.79 -13.13 -8.17
CA LEU A 247 6.36 -12.59 -6.87
C LEU A 247 6.31 -13.67 -5.78
N LEU A 248 5.97 -14.92 -6.13
CA LEU A 248 6.08 -16.07 -5.23
C LEU A 248 7.51 -16.31 -4.78
N GLN A 249 8.48 -16.26 -5.71
CA GLN A 249 9.90 -16.36 -5.35
C GLN A 249 10.32 -15.21 -4.42
N GLY A 250 9.83 -14.00 -4.69
CA GLY A 250 10.05 -12.85 -3.81
C GLY A 250 9.49 -13.07 -2.39
N LEU A 251 8.32 -13.68 -2.25
CA LEU A 251 7.73 -14.00 -0.94
C LEU A 251 8.60 -14.95 -0.11
N GLU A 252 9.28 -15.91 -0.74
CA GLU A 252 10.11 -16.89 -0.02
C GLU A 252 11.28 -16.25 0.72
N THR A 253 11.78 -15.11 0.23
CA THR A 253 12.88 -14.36 0.85
C THR A 253 12.45 -13.03 1.48
N LEU A 254 11.16 -12.76 1.55
CA LEU A 254 10.63 -11.47 2.01
C LEU A 254 11.14 -11.10 3.40
N SER A 255 11.03 -12.02 4.37
CA SER A 255 11.46 -11.76 5.74
C SER A 255 12.96 -11.44 5.85
N LEU A 256 13.80 -12.21 5.16
CA LEU A 256 15.26 -12.02 5.14
C LEU A 256 15.64 -10.66 4.54
N ARG A 257 14.98 -10.28 3.44
CA ARG A 257 15.24 -9.00 2.77
C ARG A 257 14.78 -7.82 3.62
N VAL A 258 13.53 -7.89 4.12
CA VAL A 258 12.96 -6.79 4.93
C VAL A 258 13.73 -6.60 6.23
N GLU A 259 14.18 -7.67 6.87
CA GLU A 259 15.05 -7.59 8.04
C GLU A 259 16.36 -6.85 7.73
N ARG A 260 17.03 -7.20 6.62
CA ARG A 260 18.25 -6.52 6.18
C ARG A 260 17.99 -5.07 5.78
N HIS A 261 16.90 -4.78 5.07
CA HIS A 261 16.51 -3.40 4.74
C HIS A 261 16.38 -2.54 6.00
N VAL A 262 15.67 -3.04 7.01
CA VAL A 262 15.45 -2.34 8.28
C VAL A 262 16.75 -2.15 9.05
N GLU A 263 17.56 -3.22 9.16
CA GLU A 263 18.88 -3.15 9.84
C GLU A 263 19.76 -2.07 9.20
N ASN A 264 19.90 -2.08 7.88
CA ASN A 264 20.68 -1.08 7.16
C ASN A 264 20.10 0.32 7.32
N ALA A 265 18.77 0.48 7.20
CA ALA A 265 18.13 1.78 7.35
C ALA A 265 18.37 2.40 8.73
N LEU A 266 18.27 1.63 9.81
CA LEU A 266 18.52 2.14 11.16
C LEU A 266 19.99 2.58 11.35
N LYS A 267 20.95 1.90 10.73
CA LYS A 267 22.35 2.32 10.75
C LYS A 267 22.57 3.61 9.94
N VAL A 268 21.93 3.73 8.77
CA VAL A 268 21.96 4.97 7.97
C VAL A 268 21.29 6.13 8.72
N VAL A 269 20.14 5.92 9.36
CA VAL A 269 19.48 6.95 10.19
C VAL A 269 20.39 7.42 11.30
N ASN A 270 21.05 6.49 12.01
CA ASN A 270 21.99 6.83 13.09
C ASN A 270 23.22 7.61 12.58
N PHE A 271 23.70 7.29 11.39
CA PHE A 271 24.78 8.04 10.75
C PHE A 271 24.34 9.45 10.34
N LEU A 272 23.19 9.57 9.68
CA LEU A 272 22.70 10.86 9.16
C LEU A 272 22.26 11.85 10.24
N LYS A 273 21.66 11.38 11.35
CA LYS A 273 21.11 12.27 12.40
C LYS A 273 22.16 13.19 13.04
N ASP A 274 23.40 12.73 13.15
CA ASP A 274 24.49 13.44 13.78
C ASP A 274 25.45 14.09 12.75
N HIS A 275 25.18 13.94 11.44
CA HIS A 275 26.06 14.44 10.40
C HIS A 275 25.95 15.96 10.22
N PRO A 276 27.10 16.72 10.16
CA PRO A 276 27.11 18.19 10.14
C PRO A 276 26.41 18.82 8.92
N ARG A 277 26.32 18.11 7.80
CA ARG A 277 25.61 18.57 6.58
C ARG A 277 24.11 18.29 6.59
N VAL A 278 23.63 17.48 7.52
CA VAL A 278 22.21 17.12 7.64
C VAL A 278 21.52 18.08 8.61
N LYS A 279 20.35 18.55 8.24
CA LYS A 279 19.52 19.45 9.05
C LYS A 279 18.51 18.66 9.90
N LYS A 280 17.85 17.66 9.32
CA LYS A 280 16.82 16.82 9.96
C LYS A 280 16.81 15.46 9.29
N VAL A 281 16.61 14.41 10.07
CA VAL A 281 16.22 13.07 9.57
C VAL A 281 14.78 12.83 9.99
N ASN A 282 13.92 12.45 9.04
CA ASN A 282 12.54 12.18 9.29
C ASN A 282 12.32 10.65 9.33
N HIS A 283 12.52 10.07 10.51
CA HIS A 283 12.37 8.63 10.70
C HIS A 283 11.76 8.31 12.08
N PRO A 284 10.68 7.47 12.14
CA PRO A 284 9.93 7.27 13.37
C PRO A 284 10.66 6.48 14.46
N SER A 285 11.83 5.90 14.16
CA SER A 285 12.68 5.30 15.21
C SER A 285 13.35 6.32 16.12
N LEU A 286 13.43 7.59 15.69
CA LEU A 286 14.05 8.66 16.49
C LEU A 286 13.13 9.07 17.64
N PRO A 287 13.65 9.24 18.87
CA PRO A 287 12.81 9.51 20.04
C PRO A 287 12.03 10.82 20.00
N ASP A 288 12.47 11.79 19.23
CA ASP A 288 11.85 13.10 19.03
C ASP A 288 10.83 13.12 17.87
N HIS A 289 10.70 12.03 17.12
CA HIS A 289 9.69 11.94 16.08
C HIS A 289 8.28 11.81 16.68
N PRO A 290 7.27 12.54 16.15
CA PRO A 290 5.91 12.52 16.71
C PRO A 290 5.30 11.11 16.77
N ASP A 291 5.61 10.25 15.81
CA ASP A 291 5.05 8.90 15.72
C ASP A 291 5.93 7.84 16.43
N HIS A 292 6.93 8.23 17.22
CA HIS A 292 7.83 7.27 17.86
C HIS A 292 7.11 6.25 18.75
N ALA A 293 6.08 6.66 19.46
CA ALA A 293 5.29 5.77 20.30
C ALA A 293 4.53 4.71 19.46
N LEU A 294 3.94 5.12 18.34
CA LEU A 294 3.27 4.23 17.40
C LEU A 294 4.27 3.30 16.69
N TYR A 295 5.45 3.82 16.36
CA TYR A 295 6.52 3.00 15.80
C TYR A 295 6.90 1.85 16.73
N LYS A 296 7.11 2.11 18.02
CA LYS A 296 7.39 1.05 19.00
C LYS A 296 6.27 0.04 19.15
N ARG A 297 5.02 0.50 19.03
CA ARG A 297 3.85 -0.35 19.17
C ARG A 297 3.64 -1.26 17.97
N TYR A 298 3.65 -0.69 16.77
CA TYR A 298 3.29 -1.39 15.54
C TYR A 298 4.47 -2.09 14.85
N PHE A 299 5.69 -1.61 15.08
CA PHE A 299 6.90 -2.11 14.42
C PHE A 299 7.96 -2.60 15.41
N PRO A 300 7.65 -3.60 16.26
CA PRO A 300 8.62 -4.11 17.25
C PRO A 300 9.87 -4.74 16.62
N LYS A 301 9.79 -5.15 15.34
CA LYS A 301 10.92 -5.64 14.54
C LYS A 301 11.68 -4.52 13.83
N GLY A 302 11.33 -3.25 14.05
CA GLY A 302 11.75 -2.12 13.27
C GLY A 302 10.93 -1.95 11.99
N GLY A 303 11.20 -0.91 11.23
CA GLY A 303 10.47 -0.60 9.99
C GLY A 303 11.04 0.62 9.32
N SER A 304 10.39 1.05 8.23
CA SER A 304 10.69 2.31 7.56
C SER A 304 12.08 2.37 6.92
N SER A 305 12.38 1.41 6.03
CA SER A 305 13.60 1.50 5.23
C SER A 305 13.52 2.54 4.10
N ILE A 306 12.36 3.20 3.97
CA ILE A 306 12.11 4.30 3.07
C ILE A 306 11.80 5.53 3.93
N PHE A 307 12.63 6.55 3.86
CA PHE A 307 12.48 7.75 4.69
C PHE A 307 13.09 8.98 4.02
N THR A 308 12.86 10.14 4.60
CA THR A 308 13.45 11.40 4.12
C THR A 308 14.43 11.98 5.12
N PHE A 309 15.36 12.75 4.59
CA PHE A 309 16.21 13.65 5.38
C PHE A 309 16.40 14.96 4.64
N GLU A 310 16.72 16.03 5.37
CA GLU A 310 16.92 17.36 4.82
C GLU A 310 18.41 17.74 4.90
N ILE A 311 18.98 18.09 3.75
CA ILE A 311 20.36 18.59 3.63
C ILE A 311 20.37 20.10 3.90
N LYS A 312 21.40 20.59 4.60
CA LYS A 312 21.64 22.02 4.75
C LYS A 312 22.04 22.64 3.41
N GLY A 313 21.46 23.78 3.07
CA GLY A 313 21.74 24.53 1.85
C GLY A 313 20.60 24.59 0.85
N GLY A 314 19.78 23.55 0.73
CA GLY A 314 18.61 23.54 -0.13
C GLY A 314 18.73 22.66 -1.37
N GLN A 315 17.98 22.98 -2.44
CA GLN A 315 17.82 22.12 -3.63
C GLN A 315 19.14 21.90 -4.38
N LYS A 316 19.96 22.92 -4.51
CA LYS A 316 21.24 22.80 -5.24
C LYS A 316 22.18 21.82 -4.58
N GLU A 317 22.28 21.87 -3.27
CA GLU A 317 23.10 20.95 -2.46
C GLU A 317 22.51 19.54 -2.46
N ALA A 318 21.17 19.40 -2.41
CA ALA A 318 20.48 18.11 -2.52
C ALA A 318 20.73 17.46 -3.88
N HIS A 319 20.65 18.20 -4.98
CA HIS A 319 20.98 17.69 -6.31
C HIS A 319 22.44 17.27 -6.41
N ARG A 320 23.37 18.13 -5.93
CA ARG A 320 24.80 17.83 -5.95
C ARG A 320 25.14 16.58 -5.12
N PHE A 321 24.49 16.40 -3.98
CA PHE A 321 24.60 15.19 -3.18
C PHE A 321 24.15 13.96 -3.97
N ILE A 322 22.93 13.99 -4.54
CA ILE A 322 22.35 12.89 -5.31
C ILE A 322 23.25 12.52 -6.50
N ASP A 323 23.70 13.51 -7.27
CA ASP A 323 24.55 13.30 -8.44
C ASP A 323 25.96 12.79 -8.09
N SER A 324 26.33 12.82 -6.82
CA SER A 324 27.63 12.36 -6.33
C SER A 324 27.62 10.95 -5.78
N LEU A 325 26.45 10.34 -5.61
CA LEU A 325 26.30 8.96 -5.15
C LEU A 325 26.69 7.97 -6.26
N GLU A 326 27.36 6.90 -5.89
CA GLU A 326 27.83 5.85 -6.82
C GLU A 326 27.08 4.53 -6.65
N ILE A 327 26.63 4.22 -5.41
CA ILE A 327 25.89 2.98 -5.10
C ILE A 327 24.39 3.22 -5.19
N PHE A 328 23.90 4.35 -4.66
CA PHE A 328 22.47 4.67 -4.70
C PHE A 328 22.03 5.02 -6.11
N SER A 329 21.08 4.27 -6.65
CA SER A 329 20.52 4.54 -7.98
C SER A 329 19.46 5.64 -7.93
N LEU A 330 19.57 6.64 -8.80
CA LEU A 330 18.60 7.72 -8.93
C LEU A 330 17.40 7.25 -9.77
N LEU A 331 16.29 6.95 -9.14
CA LEU A 331 15.04 6.59 -9.81
C LEU A 331 13.81 6.69 -8.88
N ALA A 332 12.62 6.75 -9.49
CA ALA A 332 11.35 6.94 -8.78
C ALA A 332 10.76 5.65 -8.17
N ASN A 333 11.54 4.59 -8.00
CA ASN A 333 11.10 3.36 -7.32
C ASN A 333 11.46 3.40 -5.82
N VAL A 334 11.00 2.41 -5.07
CA VAL A 334 11.30 2.16 -3.66
C VAL A 334 11.24 0.67 -3.37
N ALA A 335 11.78 0.25 -2.22
CA ALA A 335 11.68 -1.14 -1.74
C ALA A 335 12.36 -2.17 -2.66
N ASP A 336 13.36 -1.74 -3.40
CA ASP A 336 14.25 -2.61 -4.17
C ASP A 336 15.38 -3.11 -3.26
N VAL A 337 15.92 -4.28 -3.56
CA VAL A 337 17.14 -4.80 -2.89
C VAL A 337 18.34 -3.87 -3.08
N LYS A 338 18.32 -3.01 -4.10
CA LYS A 338 19.27 -1.94 -4.32
C LYS A 338 18.82 -0.67 -3.61
N SER A 339 19.79 0.05 -3.06
CA SER A 339 19.55 1.37 -2.47
C SER A 339 19.23 2.40 -3.55
N LEU A 340 18.16 3.16 -3.31
CA LEU A 340 17.62 4.15 -4.24
C LEU A 340 17.55 5.53 -3.60
N VAL A 341 17.68 6.56 -4.43
CA VAL A 341 17.58 7.96 -4.02
C VAL A 341 16.73 8.75 -4.98
N ILE A 342 16.01 9.76 -4.48
CA ILE A 342 15.32 10.74 -5.32
C ILE A 342 15.15 12.07 -4.57
N HIS A 343 15.01 13.17 -5.32
CA HIS A 343 14.62 14.48 -4.81
C HIS A 343 13.12 14.69 -4.99
N PRO A 344 12.27 14.51 -3.96
CA PRO A 344 10.81 14.50 -4.10
C PRO A 344 10.25 15.78 -4.72
N ALA A 345 10.69 16.95 -4.25
CA ALA A 345 10.15 18.24 -4.69
C ALA A 345 10.28 18.50 -6.19
N SER A 346 11.37 18.04 -6.83
CA SER A 346 11.58 18.24 -8.28
C SER A 346 11.15 17.06 -9.15
N THR A 347 10.63 15.98 -8.56
CA THR A 347 10.29 14.74 -9.29
C THR A 347 8.90 14.21 -8.92
N THR A 348 8.80 13.35 -7.92
CA THR A 348 7.55 12.64 -7.55
C THR A 348 6.45 13.57 -7.04
N HIS A 349 6.78 14.78 -6.60
CA HIS A 349 5.86 15.78 -6.04
C HIS A 349 5.97 17.12 -6.79
N SER A 350 6.54 17.14 -7.99
CA SER A 350 6.79 18.37 -8.76
C SER A 350 5.53 19.11 -9.20
N GLN A 351 4.36 18.46 -9.15
CA GLN A 351 3.08 19.08 -9.45
C GLN A 351 2.48 19.87 -8.28
N LEU A 352 3.05 19.72 -7.06
CA LEU A 352 2.58 20.44 -5.87
C LEU A 352 3.17 21.85 -5.78
N SER A 353 2.38 22.80 -5.25
CA SER A 353 2.85 24.13 -4.90
C SER A 353 3.84 24.10 -3.74
N ALA A 354 4.57 25.18 -3.51
CA ALA A 354 5.49 25.30 -2.37
C ALA A 354 4.79 25.16 -1.01
N GLU A 355 3.54 25.62 -0.90
CA GLU A 355 2.73 25.49 0.31
C GLU A 355 2.30 24.03 0.54
N GLU A 356 1.85 23.34 -0.51
CA GLU A 356 1.47 21.92 -0.45
C GLU A 356 2.68 21.02 -0.15
N LEU A 357 3.85 21.33 -0.70
CA LEU A 357 5.09 20.63 -0.35
C LEU A 357 5.44 20.82 1.13
N ALA A 358 5.36 22.06 1.64
CA ALA A 358 5.64 22.36 3.04
C ALA A 358 4.64 21.68 4.00
N ASP A 359 3.35 21.60 3.62
CA ASP A 359 2.32 20.86 4.38
C ASP A 359 2.62 19.34 4.48
N GLN A 360 3.35 18.81 3.49
CA GLN A 360 3.84 17.43 3.49
C GLN A 360 5.28 17.29 4.02
N GLU A 361 5.83 18.31 4.67
CA GLU A 361 7.22 18.35 5.16
C GLU A 361 8.28 18.07 4.07
N ILE A 362 8.00 18.46 2.83
CA ILE A 362 8.93 18.34 1.70
C ILE A 362 9.52 19.73 1.43
N TYR A 363 10.77 19.91 1.78
CA TYR A 363 11.51 21.17 1.61
C TYR A 363 12.51 21.09 0.46
N PRO A 364 13.08 22.21 -0.01
CA PRO A 364 14.06 22.20 -1.11
C PRO A 364 15.29 21.32 -0.88
N GLY A 365 15.69 21.09 0.38
CA GLY A 365 16.80 20.21 0.74
C GLY A 365 16.38 18.76 1.03
N THR A 366 15.11 18.40 0.85
CA THR A 366 14.60 17.06 1.20
C THR A 366 15.04 16.03 0.17
N VAL A 367 15.69 14.97 0.66
CA VAL A 367 16.07 13.78 -0.12
C VAL A 367 15.34 12.57 0.44
N ARG A 368 14.77 11.73 -0.43
CA ARG A 368 14.21 10.44 -0.05
C ARG A 368 15.20 9.33 -0.37
N LEU A 369 15.46 8.48 0.62
CA LEU A 369 16.21 7.24 0.46
C LEU A 369 15.25 6.05 0.54
N SER A 370 15.57 5.01 -0.22
CA SER A 370 15.05 3.65 -0.06
C SER A 370 16.26 2.76 0.13
N ILE A 371 16.49 2.33 1.35
CA ILE A 371 17.70 1.60 1.72
C ILE A 371 17.58 0.15 1.30
N GLY A 372 18.58 -0.33 0.58
CA GLY A 372 18.66 -1.69 0.06
C GLY A 372 19.35 -2.67 1.01
N THR A 373 19.82 -3.78 0.43
CA THR A 373 20.41 -4.92 1.15
C THR A 373 21.92 -5.03 1.00
N GLU A 374 22.57 -4.05 0.39
CA GLU A 374 24.02 -3.99 0.18
C GLU A 374 24.77 -4.01 1.51
N HIS A 375 26.11 -4.16 1.45
CA HIS A 375 26.91 -4.09 2.66
C HIS A 375 26.85 -2.69 3.28
N ILE A 376 26.57 -2.63 4.56
CA ILE A 376 26.30 -1.34 5.24
C ILE A 376 27.49 -0.38 5.19
N ASP A 377 28.73 -0.87 5.30
CA ASP A 377 29.89 -0.01 5.28
C ASP A 377 30.06 0.67 3.91
N ASP A 378 29.71 -0.01 2.83
CA ASP A 378 29.72 0.57 1.47
C ASP A 378 28.65 1.67 1.35
N LEU A 379 27.45 1.45 1.87
CA LEU A 379 26.38 2.45 1.88
C LEU A 379 26.77 3.70 2.69
N LEU A 380 27.39 3.50 3.87
CA LEU A 380 27.82 4.62 4.71
C LEU A 380 28.98 5.40 4.07
N ALA A 381 29.91 4.70 3.41
CA ALA A 381 31.03 5.34 2.70
C ALA A 381 30.52 6.18 1.52
N ASP A 382 29.59 5.66 0.71
CA ASP A 382 28.99 6.39 -0.42
C ASP A 382 28.25 7.65 0.05
N LEU A 383 27.47 7.54 1.14
CA LEU A 383 26.79 8.70 1.75
C LEU A 383 27.78 9.75 2.27
N GLU A 384 28.84 9.34 2.98
CA GLU A 384 29.88 10.25 3.51
C GLU A 384 30.61 10.98 2.40
N GLU A 385 31.05 10.25 1.35
CA GLU A 385 31.73 10.83 0.22
C GLU A 385 30.86 11.84 -0.55
N ALA A 386 29.56 11.52 -0.73
CA ALA A 386 28.62 12.44 -1.36
C ALA A 386 28.33 13.68 -0.51
N LEU A 387 28.18 13.52 0.83
CA LEU A 387 27.97 14.63 1.75
C LEU A 387 29.21 15.53 1.88
N ALA A 388 30.41 14.99 1.71
CA ALA A 388 31.66 15.79 1.71
C ALA A 388 31.78 16.72 0.49
N LYS A 389 31.04 16.47 -0.59
CA LYS A 389 31.06 17.29 -1.83
C LYS A 389 30.11 18.49 -1.77
N ILE A 390 29.30 18.64 -0.73
CA ILE A 390 28.30 19.71 -0.56
C ILE A 390 28.62 20.67 0.59
#